data_71b855bfd945487784e2e21c3ae39f27
#
_entry.id   71b855bfd945487784e2e21c3ae39f27
#
_cell.length_a   1.000
_cell.length_b   1.000
_cell.length_c   1.000
_cell.angle_alpha   90.00
_cell.angle_beta   90.00
_cell.angle_gamma   90.00
#
_symmetry.space_group_name_H-M   'P 1'
#
loop_
_entity.id
_entity.type
_entity.pdbx_description
1 polymer ?
#
loop_
_entity_poly.entity_id
_entity_poly.type
_entity_poly.pdbx_seq_one_letter_code
_entity_poly.pdbx_strand_id
1 'polypeptide(L)'
;QEVIGLQFSIPLFDWGMGKGRVRMAKARADMVRNQIEQDETDYRHTIYTLIEQFHNQRNQCVVAARAREVAESRYAMAMENFRRGTVSVTDMNTAQTEKDQASQTYVSALADFWSYYYSLRRKTLYDFISHTDISVEFDRLIEE
;
A
#
# COMPACT_ATOMS: atom_id res chain seq x y z
N GLN A 1 9.15 59.53 33.32
CA GLN A 1 7.75 59.05 33.49
C GLN A 1 7.43 58.20 32.28
N GLU A 2 7.36 56.90 32.46
CA GLU A 2 6.87 55.97 31.43
C GLU A 2 5.35 55.96 31.49
N VAL A 3 4.68 56.32 30.41
CA VAL A 3 3.23 56.29 30.29
C VAL A 3 2.84 55.05 29.49
N ILE A 4 2.28 54.03 30.12
CA ILE A 4 1.69 52.87 29.46
C ILE A 4 0.26 53.22 29.13
N GLY A 5 -0.04 53.42 27.85
CA GLY A 5 -1.39 53.68 27.33
C GLY A 5 -1.99 52.43 26.74
N LEU A 6 -3.13 51.93 27.28
CA LEU A 6 -3.96 50.89 26.67
C LEU A 6 -5.04 51.53 25.84
N GLN A 7 -4.99 51.33 24.53
CA GLN A 7 -6.00 51.86 23.60
C GLN A 7 -7.01 50.74 23.24
N PHE A 8 -8.25 50.86 23.66
CA PHE A 8 -9.36 49.99 23.24
C PHE A 8 -10.16 50.66 22.13
N SER A 9 -10.23 50.08 20.95
CA SER A 9 -11.08 50.50 19.86
C SER A 9 -12.29 49.55 19.75
N ILE A 10 -13.46 50.05 20.17
CA ILE A 10 -14.72 49.28 20.05
C ILE A 10 -15.51 49.91 18.88
N PRO A 11 -15.65 49.22 17.73
CA PRO A 11 -16.47 49.73 16.63
C PRO A 11 -17.97 49.59 17.01
N LEU A 12 -18.62 50.71 17.32
CA LEU A 12 -20.03 50.75 17.73
C LEU A 12 -21.00 50.52 16.55
N PHE A 13 -20.57 50.69 15.31
CA PHE A 13 -21.33 50.42 14.10
C PHE A 13 -20.49 49.70 13.07
N ASP A 14 -20.73 48.38 12.95
CA ASP A 14 -19.96 47.51 12.04
C ASP A 14 -20.74 47.15 10.76
N TRP A 15 -21.88 47.81 10.47
CA TRP A 15 -22.71 47.63 9.25
C TRP A 15 -22.85 46.15 8.82
N GLY A 16 -22.86 45.21 9.78
CA GLY A 16 -23.00 43.79 9.50
C GLY A 16 -21.69 43.07 9.11
N MET A 17 -20.54 43.77 9.03
CA MET A 17 -19.24 43.12 8.68
C MET A 17 -18.81 42.05 9.69
N GLY A 18 -19.07 42.26 11.00
CA GLY A 18 -18.80 41.22 12.03
C GLY A 18 -19.61 39.97 11.83
N LYS A 19 -20.92 40.12 11.53
CA LYS A 19 -21.78 38.97 11.19
C LYS A 19 -21.34 38.27 9.92
N GLY A 20 -20.87 39.03 8.91
CA GLY A 20 -20.30 38.50 7.67
C GLY A 20 -19.04 37.66 7.93
N ARG A 21 -18.11 38.18 8.75
CA ARG A 21 -16.87 37.47 9.14
C ARG A 21 -17.19 36.16 9.90
N VAL A 22 -18.12 36.20 10.85
CA VAL A 22 -18.55 34.98 11.59
C VAL A 22 -19.18 33.96 10.64
N ARG A 23 -20.04 34.39 9.69
CA ARG A 23 -20.63 33.50 8.69
C ARG A 23 -19.56 32.87 7.78
N MET A 24 -18.61 33.66 7.31
CA MET A 24 -17.48 33.15 6.52
C MET A 24 -16.62 32.17 7.31
N ALA A 25 -16.34 32.45 8.59
CA ALA A 25 -15.58 31.55 9.44
C ALA A 25 -16.30 30.21 9.66
N LYS A 26 -17.63 30.25 9.90
CA LYS A 26 -18.46 29.05 9.99
C LYS A 26 -18.46 28.26 8.69
N ALA A 27 -18.67 28.91 7.55
CA ALA A 27 -18.64 28.25 6.25
C ALA A 27 -17.28 27.58 5.96
N ARG A 28 -16.17 28.22 6.33
CA ARG A 28 -14.84 27.62 6.24
C ARG A 28 -14.68 26.40 7.16
N ALA A 29 -15.17 26.48 8.38
CA ALA A 29 -15.15 25.34 9.31
C ALA A 29 -15.98 24.17 8.78
N ASP A 30 -17.15 24.44 8.20
CA ASP A 30 -18.00 23.41 7.60
C ASP A 30 -17.32 22.80 6.35
N MET A 31 -16.69 23.59 5.51
CA MET A 31 -15.88 23.09 4.38
C MET A 31 -14.77 22.16 4.85
N VAL A 32 -13.99 22.55 5.86
CA VAL A 32 -12.92 21.70 6.42
C VAL A 32 -13.47 20.41 7.00
N ARG A 33 -14.62 20.48 7.72
CA ARG A 33 -15.26 19.28 8.25
C ARG A 33 -15.69 18.31 7.15
N ASN A 34 -16.35 18.82 6.11
CA ASN A 34 -16.77 18.00 4.96
C ASN A 34 -15.55 17.41 4.23
N GLN A 35 -14.44 18.16 4.13
CA GLN A 35 -13.20 17.64 3.55
C GLN A 35 -12.62 16.49 4.38
N ILE A 36 -12.61 16.62 5.71
CA ILE A 36 -12.16 15.54 6.61
C ILE A 36 -13.03 14.28 6.46
N GLU A 37 -14.36 14.43 6.41
CA GLU A 37 -15.26 13.30 6.19
C GLU A 37 -15.03 12.60 4.83
N GLN A 38 -14.75 13.41 3.79
CA GLN A 38 -14.39 12.87 2.48
C GLN A 38 -13.03 12.14 2.54
N ASP A 39 -12.02 12.75 3.13
CA ASP A 39 -10.67 12.16 3.26
C ASP A 39 -10.70 10.84 4.05
N GLU A 40 -11.52 10.77 5.12
CA GLU A 40 -11.73 9.52 5.86
C GLU A 40 -12.39 8.44 5.00
N THR A 41 -13.37 8.81 4.20
CA THR A 41 -14.07 7.89 3.30
C THR A 41 -13.11 7.36 2.23
N ASP A 42 -12.33 8.24 1.61
CA ASP A 42 -11.35 7.90 0.59
C ASP A 42 -10.22 7.04 1.17
N TYR A 43 -9.80 7.33 2.40
CA TYR A 43 -8.83 6.50 3.11
C TYR A 43 -9.35 5.08 3.35
N ARG A 44 -10.57 4.93 3.88
CA ARG A 44 -11.20 3.62 4.09
C ARG A 44 -11.32 2.84 2.79
N HIS A 45 -11.75 3.50 1.70
CA HIS A 45 -11.84 2.89 0.39
C HIS A 45 -10.46 2.44 -0.13
N THR A 46 -9.44 3.26 0.06
CA THR A 46 -8.05 2.94 -0.30
C THR A 46 -7.54 1.69 0.44
N ILE A 47 -7.80 1.60 1.75
CA ILE A 47 -7.40 0.43 2.54
C ILE A 47 -8.16 -0.82 2.08
N TYR A 48 -9.47 -0.73 1.88
CA TYR A 48 -10.26 -1.85 1.38
C TYR A 48 -9.73 -2.37 0.03
N THR A 49 -9.52 -1.47 -0.92
CA THR A 49 -8.98 -1.82 -2.24
C THR A 49 -7.60 -2.48 -2.13
N LEU A 50 -6.74 -1.97 -1.24
CA LEU A 50 -5.40 -2.52 -1.03
C LEU A 50 -5.45 -3.93 -0.41
N ILE A 51 -6.39 -4.20 0.49
CA ILE A 51 -6.62 -5.54 1.06
C ILE A 51 -7.03 -6.52 -0.04
N GLU A 52 -7.98 -6.14 -0.89
CA GLU A 52 -8.42 -6.97 -2.00
C GLU A 52 -7.28 -7.25 -3.00
N GLN A 53 -6.48 -6.25 -3.32
CA GLN A 53 -5.29 -6.40 -4.17
C GLN A 53 -4.26 -7.33 -3.52
N PHE A 54 -4.03 -7.22 -2.22
CA PHE A 54 -3.14 -8.10 -1.48
C PHE A 54 -3.61 -9.56 -1.51
N HIS A 55 -4.91 -9.81 -1.32
CA HIS A 55 -5.49 -11.15 -1.43
C HIS A 55 -5.33 -11.74 -2.84
N ASN A 56 -5.60 -10.94 -3.86
CA ASN A 56 -5.41 -11.35 -5.25
C ASN A 56 -3.94 -11.68 -5.54
N GLN A 57 -3.02 -10.84 -5.09
CA GLN A 57 -1.59 -11.04 -5.31
C GLN A 57 -1.07 -12.28 -4.56
N ARG A 58 -1.57 -12.54 -3.36
CA ARG A 58 -1.27 -13.80 -2.64
C ARG A 58 -1.67 -15.02 -3.46
N ASN A 59 -2.88 -15.00 -4.05
CA ASN A 59 -3.34 -16.09 -4.89
C ASN A 59 -2.49 -16.25 -6.16
N GLN A 60 -2.10 -15.14 -6.79
CA GLN A 60 -1.19 -15.17 -7.95
C GLN A 60 0.17 -15.77 -7.58
N CYS A 61 0.71 -15.42 -6.40
CA CYS A 61 1.97 -16.00 -5.92
C CYS A 61 1.86 -17.53 -5.74
N VAL A 62 0.76 -18.04 -5.18
CA VAL A 62 0.50 -19.48 -5.04
C VAL A 62 0.42 -20.16 -6.40
N VAL A 63 -0.30 -19.57 -7.36
CA VAL A 63 -0.43 -20.09 -8.74
C VAL A 63 0.93 -20.10 -9.44
N ALA A 64 1.70 -19.04 -9.33
CA ALA A 64 3.03 -18.93 -9.94
C ALA A 64 4.03 -19.94 -9.33
N ALA A 65 3.95 -20.17 -7.99
CA ALA A 65 4.75 -21.20 -7.33
C ALA A 65 4.44 -22.60 -7.88
N ARG A 66 3.15 -22.91 -8.07
CA ARG A 66 2.72 -24.18 -8.64
C ARG A 66 3.12 -24.35 -10.10
N ALA A 67 2.99 -23.27 -10.90
CA ALA A 67 3.44 -23.28 -12.31
C ALA A 67 4.94 -23.54 -12.40
N ARG A 68 5.76 -22.94 -11.52
CA ARG A 68 7.19 -23.18 -11.45
C ARG A 68 7.49 -24.66 -11.14
N GLU A 69 6.84 -25.24 -10.14
CA GLU A 69 7.02 -26.65 -9.76
C GLU A 69 6.72 -27.59 -10.93
N VAL A 70 5.64 -27.33 -11.66
CA VAL A 70 5.26 -28.11 -12.85
C VAL A 70 6.28 -27.94 -13.97
N ALA A 71 6.76 -26.74 -14.23
CA ALA A 71 7.76 -26.48 -15.27
C ALA A 71 9.12 -27.11 -14.92
N GLU A 72 9.56 -27.08 -13.67
CA GLU A 72 10.75 -27.77 -13.18
C GLU A 72 10.62 -29.31 -13.39
N SER A 73 9.47 -29.89 -13.07
CA SER A 73 9.20 -31.31 -13.28
C SER A 73 9.24 -31.68 -14.78
N ARG A 74 8.59 -30.86 -15.64
CA ARG A 74 8.63 -31.06 -17.11
C ARG A 74 10.05 -30.99 -17.66
N TYR A 75 10.84 -30.03 -17.22
CA TYR A 75 12.25 -29.92 -17.61
C TYR A 75 13.05 -31.15 -17.19
N ALA A 76 12.88 -31.63 -15.96
CA ALA A 76 13.55 -32.83 -15.48
C ALA A 76 13.22 -34.07 -16.32
N MET A 77 11.95 -34.23 -16.69
CA MET A 77 11.51 -35.32 -17.60
C MET A 77 12.08 -35.16 -19.00
N ALA A 78 12.06 -33.94 -19.55
CA ALA A 78 12.62 -33.67 -20.88
C ALA A 78 14.14 -33.96 -20.92
N MET A 79 14.88 -33.59 -19.87
CA MET A 79 16.31 -33.88 -19.74
C MET A 79 16.60 -35.39 -19.67
N GLU A 80 15.82 -36.14 -18.92
CA GLU A 80 15.98 -37.60 -18.84
C GLU A 80 15.66 -38.30 -20.18
N ASN A 81 14.60 -37.85 -20.86
CA ASN A 81 14.22 -38.40 -22.16
C ASN A 81 15.26 -37.98 -23.26
N PHE A 82 15.83 -36.79 -23.16
CA PHE A 82 16.94 -36.38 -24.03
C PHE A 82 18.17 -37.30 -23.89
N ARG A 83 18.56 -37.62 -22.64
CA ARG A 83 19.65 -38.57 -22.35
C ARG A 83 19.40 -39.96 -22.93
N ARG A 84 18.14 -40.36 -23.01
CA ARG A 84 17.73 -41.62 -23.64
C ARG A 84 17.61 -41.56 -25.17
N GLY A 85 17.78 -40.36 -25.75
CA GLY A 85 17.67 -40.14 -27.20
C GLY A 85 16.22 -40.11 -27.73
N THR A 86 15.21 -40.00 -26.84
CA THR A 86 13.80 -40.00 -27.23
C THR A 86 13.17 -38.61 -27.43
N VAL A 87 13.87 -37.55 -27.06
CA VAL A 87 13.42 -36.16 -27.18
C VAL A 87 14.50 -35.35 -27.91
N SER A 88 14.07 -34.42 -28.77
CA SER A 88 14.99 -33.57 -29.54
C SER A 88 15.63 -32.48 -28.67
N VAL A 89 16.75 -31.91 -29.12
CA VAL A 89 17.40 -30.73 -28.52
C VAL A 89 16.42 -29.53 -28.45
N THR A 90 15.58 -29.37 -29.48
CA THR A 90 14.60 -28.30 -29.54
C THR A 90 13.57 -28.44 -28.42
N ASP A 91 13.03 -29.65 -28.19
CA ASP A 91 12.05 -29.88 -27.13
C ASP A 91 12.66 -29.67 -25.74
N MET A 92 13.92 -30.11 -25.54
CA MET A 92 14.65 -29.85 -24.30
C MET A 92 14.85 -28.36 -24.05
N ASN A 93 15.26 -27.59 -25.08
CA ASN A 93 15.44 -26.15 -24.98
C ASN A 93 14.11 -25.42 -24.70
N THR A 94 13.01 -25.89 -25.28
CA THR A 94 11.66 -25.38 -24.99
C THR A 94 11.31 -25.59 -23.52
N ALA A 95 11.50 -26.81 -23.01
CA ALA A 95 11.24 -27.10 -21.60
C ALA A 95 12.12 -26.29 -20.63
N GLN A 96 13.36 -26.02 -21.01
CA GLN A 96 14.25 -25.13 -20.25
C GLN A 96 13.74 -23.70 -20.22
N THR A 97 13.35 -23.18 -21.38
CA THR A 97 12.79 -21.81 -21.51
C THR A 97 11.51 -21.65 -20.68
N GLU A 98 10.61 -22.66 -20.74
CA GLU A 98 9.38 -22.69 -19.94
C GLU A 98 9.70 -22.66 -18.41
N LYS A 99 10.67 -23.46 -17.98
CA LYS A 99 11.11 -23.49 -16.57
C LYS A 99 11.66 -22.14 -16.12
N ASP A 100 12.53 -21.52 -16.95
CA ASP A 100 13.16 -20.25 -16.63
C ASP A 100 12.11 -19.13 -16.59
N GLN A 101 11.16 -19.13 -17.54
CA GLN A 101 10.03 -18.18 -17.55
C GLN A 101 9.12 -18.35 -16.33
N ALA A 102 8.78 -19.59 -15.96
CA ALA A 102 7.96 -19.85 -14.78
C ALA A 102 8.66 -19.41 -13.48
N SER A 103 9.98 -19.62 -13.39
CA SER A 103 10.80 -19.16 -12.26
C SER A 103 10.82 -17.63 -12.18
N GLN A 104 10.99 -16.93 -13.29
CA GLN A 104 10.94 -15.48 -13.35
C GLN A 104 9.56 -14.94 -12.94
N THR A 105 8.50 -15.55 -13.45
CA THR A 105 7.11 -15.19 -13.09
C THR A 105 6.85 -15.34 -11.59
N TYR A 106 7.33 -16.42 -10.98
CA TYR A 106 7.23 -16.63 -9.54
C TYR A 106 7.96 -15.56 -8.75
N VAL A 107 9.21 -15.23 -9.12
CA VAL A 107 9.99 -14.17 -8.44
C VAL A 107 9.29 -12.82 -8.54
N SER A 108 8.74 -12.47 -9.72
CA SER A 108 7.96 -11.24 -9.88
C SER A 108 6.73 -11.23 -9.01
N ALA A 109 5.95 -12.33 -9.00
CA ALA A 109 4.75 -12.43 -8.17
C ALA A 109 5.08 -12.31 -6.67
N LEU A 110 6.21 -12.87 -6.23
CA LEU A 110 6.70 -12.76 -4.85
C LEU A 110 7.11 -11.32 -4.50
N ALA A 111 7.80 -10.63 -5.41
CA ALA A 111 8.16 -9.23 -5.24
C ALA A 111 6.93 -8.33 -5.12
N ASP A 112 5.93 -8.55 -5.98
CA ASP A 112 4.65 -7.83 -5.92
C ASP A 112 3.89 -8.11 -4.61
N PHE A 113 3.86 -9.35 -4.16
CA PHE A 113 3.26 -9.74 -2.88
C PHE A 113 3.86 -8.94 -1.72
N TRP A 114 5.18 -8.86 -1.63
CA TRP A 114 5.87 -8.09 -0.59
C TRP A 114 5.64 -6.58 -0.74
N SER A 115 5.56 -6.08 -1.97
CA SER A 115 5.24 -4.67 -2.25
C SER A 115 3.85 -4.29 -1.70
N TYR A 116 2.83 -5.12 -1.95
CA TYR A 116 1.49 -4.92 -1.39
C TYR A 116 1.46 -5.05 0.13
N TYR A 117 2.18 -6.03 0.69
CA TYR A 117 2.30 -6.20 2.14
C TYR A 117 2.87 -4.95 2.83
N TYR A 118 4.01 -4.45 2.35
CA TYR A 118 4.63 -3.26 2.92
C TYR A 118 3.81 -1.98 2.66
N SER A 119 3.09 -1.91 1.56
CA SER A 119 2.15 -0.81 1.31
C SER A 119 0.99 -0.82 2.31
N LEU A 120 0.45 -1.98 2.61
CA LEU A 120 -0.61 -2.16 3.61
C LEU A 120 -0.08 -1.80 5.01
N ARG A 121 1.07 -2.37 5.41
CA ARG A 121 1.75 -2.09 6.67
C ARG A 121 1.99 -0.59 6.87
N ARG A 122 2.50 0.11 5.84
CA ARG A 122 2.76 1.56 5.89
C ARG A 122 1.49 2.39 6.03
N LYS A 123 0.40 2.00 5.37
CA LYS A 123 -0.85 2.75 5.41
C LYS A 123 -1.65 2.52 6.68
N THR A 124 -1.56 1.32 7.26
CA THR A 124 -2.27 0.97 8.50
C THR A 124 -1.45 1.22 9.76
N LEU A 125 -0.12 1.44 9.63
CA LEU A 125 0.83 1.48 10.74
C LEU A 125 0.74 0.24 11.63
N TYR A 126 0.43 -0.91 11.03
CA TYR A 126 0.28 -2.19 11.71
C TYR A 126 1.07 -3.28 11.01
N ASP A 127 1.84 -4.08 11.78
CA ASP A 127 2.55 -5.24 11.29
C ASP A 127 1.70 -6.50 11.44
N PHE A 128 1.23 -7.04 10.30
CA PHE A 128 0.35 -8.20 10.26
C PHE A 128 1.07 -9.54 10.53
N ILE A 129 2.41 -9.55 10.52
CA ILE A 129 3.21 -10.75 10.84
C ILE A 129 3.46 -10.83 12.35
N SER A 130 3.92 -9.73 12.95
CA SER A 130 4.20 -9.65 14.39
C SER A 130 2.97 -9.32 15.24
N HIS A 131 1.86 -8.93 14.59
CA HIS A 131 0.62 -8.46 15.24
C HIS A 131 0.83 -7.29 16.21
N THR A 132 1.69 -6.35 15.81
CA THR A 132 2.05 -5.17 16.63
C THR A 132 1.82 -3.86 15.88
N ASP A 133 1.47 -2.80 16.61
CA ASP A 133 1.42 -1.44 16.09
C ASP A 133 2.84 -0.89 15.87
N ILE A 134 3.09 -0.32 14.70
CA ILE A 134 4.41 0.26 14.36
C ILE A 134 4.67 1.55 15.14
N SER A 135 3.61 2.28 15.54
CA SER A 135 3.73 3.49 16.37
C SER A 135 4.36 3.23 17.75
N VAL A 136 4.14 2.04 18.31
CA VAL A 136 4.71 1.65 19.62
C VAL A 136 6.22 1.42 19.54
N GLU A 137 6.73 0.92 18.40
CA GLU A 137 8.17 0.75 18.18
C GLU A 137 8.87 2.10 18.02
N PHE A 138 8.19 3.09 17.42
CA PHE A 138 8.77 4.41 17.17
C PHE A 138 8.95 5.19 18.46
N ASP A 139 7.99 5.12 19.36
CA ASP A 139 8.05 5.79 20.67
C ASP A 139 9.19 5.22 21.54
N ARG A 140 9.46 3.92 21.46
CA ARG A 140 10.60 3.28 22.15
C ARG A 140 11.97 3.71 21.64
N LEU A 141 12.08 4.03 20.33
CA LEU A 141 13.33 4.50 19.73
C LEU A 141 13.64 5.97 20.05
N ILE A 142 12.66 6.73 20.54
CA ILE A 142 12.82 8.13 20.95
C ILE A 142 13.19 8.25 22.42
N GLU A 143 12.89 7.23 23.23
CA GLU A 143 13.16 7.19 24.67
C GLU A 143 14.57 6.64 25.03
N GLU A 144 15.34 6.10 24.07
CA GLU A 144 16.75 5.71 24.20
C GLU A 144 17.69 6.82 23.68
#